data_0d74d2e5d627b8db70060aa302707f00
#
_entry.id   0d74d2e5d627b8db70060aa302707f00
#
_cell.length_a   1.000
_cell.length_b   1.000
_cell.length_c   1.000
_cell.angle_alpha   90.00
_cell.angle_beta   90.00
_cell.angle_gamma   90.00
#
_symmetry.space_group_name_H-M   'P 1'
#
loop_
_entity.id
_entity.type
_entity.pdbx_description
1 polymer ?
#
loop_
_entity_poly.entity_id
_entity_poly.type
_entity_poly.pdbx_seq_one_letter_code
_entity_poly.pdbx_strand_id
1 'polypeptide(L)'
;MATRKLNSKNIQIDSTAYIGKDGEIWIDTDTNLLKISDGTTAGGVVITTDGAGVANVAWAAITDINNAAGPVNVAIGQDAGETDQSSKAIAIGKQAGKTTQGTSSIAIGEQAGETTQGESSVAIGTLAGNVTQTQYAIAVGNGAGQTNQGAGIAIGMHSGKDNQSGNGIGIGFEAGKTTQSQHGVAIGALAGKTTQGESSVAIGRQAGQTTQSTQSVAIGQQAGQTTQSEKSVAIGPFAGMTTQGDRAVAIGHNAGKDNQGDKAVAIGTNAGATNQAANSIVINATGLAVENVQPDSFVVKPVRNVAGTLPTGFSQVAYNPTTGEFIYYG
;
A
#
# COMPACT_ATOMS: atom_id res chain seq x y z
N MET A 1 17.04 -26.71 -45.26
CA MET A 1 15.73 -26.00 -45.39
C MET A 1 15.48 -25.78 -46.87
N ALA A 2 14.44 -26.36 -47.42
CA ALA A 2 14.09 -26.16 -48.83
C ALA A 2 13.30 -24.85 -48.98
N THR A 3 13.88 -23.87 -49.62
CA THR A 3 13.20 -22.63 -50.00
C THR A 3 12.20 -22.95 -51.13
N ARG A 4 10.92 -22.93 -50.86
CA ARG A 4 9.89 -22.93 -51.86
C ARG A 4 9.82 -21.54 -52.49
N LYS A 5 10.12 -21.45 -53.82
CA LYS A 5 9.78 -20.27 -54.59
C LYS A 5 8.27 -20.17 -54.72
N LEU A 6 7.68 -19.05 -54.30
CA LEU A 6 6.33 -18.67 -54.69
C LEU A 6 6.30 -18.35 -56.18
N ASN A 7 5.60 -19.18 -56.96
CA ASN A 7 5.30 -18.83 -58.34
C ASN A 7 4.07 -17.90 -58.32
N SER A 8 4.29 -16.62 -58.54
CA SER A 8 3.20 -15.67 -58.78
C SER A 8 2.61 -15.95 -60.17
N LYS A 9 1.40 -16.48 -60.26
CA LYS A 9 0.57 -16.41 -61.44
C LYS A 9 -0.09 -15.03 -61.48
N ASN A 10 0.26 -14.22 -62.46
CA ASN A 10 -0.50 -12.99 -62.73
C ASN A 10 -1.83 -13.41 -63.36
N ILE A 11 -2.92 -13.44 -62.63
CA ILE A 11 -4.22 -13.82 -63.10
C ILE A 11 -5.01 -12.54 -63.33
N GLN A 12 -5.13 -12.09 -64.60
CA GLN A 12 -6.10 -11.11 -65.02
C GLN A 12 -7.49 -11.78 -65.11
N ILE A 13 -8.16 -11.90 -64.01
CA ILE A 13 -9.54 -12.39 -63.92
C ILE A 13 -10.27 -11.45 -62.99
N ASP A 14 -11.55 -11.17 -63.26
CA ASP A 14 -12.44 -10.49 -62.33
C ASP A 14 -12.26 -11.09 -60.92
N SER A 15 -11.56 -10.38 -60.10
CA SER A 15 -11.08 -10.87 -58.80
C SER A 15 -12.22 -11.18 -57.82
N THR A 16 -13.40 -10.68 -58.11
CA THR A 16 -14.61 -10.85 -57.29
C THR A 16 -15.27 -12.21 -57.44
N ALA A 17 -14.99 -12.90 -58.54
CA ALA A 17 -15.60 -14.21 -58.85
C ALA A 17 -14.62 -15.39 -58.76
N TYR A 18 -13.31 -15.12 -58.61
CA TYR A 18 -12.29 -16.17 -58.55
C TYR A 18 -12.27 -16.92 -57.22
N ILE A 19 -12.43 -18.25 -57.31
CA ILE A 19 -12.25 -19.18 -56.20
C ILE A 19 -10.98 -19.97 -56.48
N GLY A 20 -9.89 -19.65 -55.79
CA GLY A 20 -8.64 -20.40 -55.87
C GLY A 20 -8.66 -21.69 -55.09
N LYS A 21 -7.61 -22.50 -55.21
CA LYS A 21 -7.41 -23.65 -54.32
C LYS A 21 -7.10 -23.18 -52.90
N ASP A 22 -7.53 -23.92 -51.93
CA ASP A 22 -7.20 -23.62 -50.53
C ASP A 22 -5.71 -23.40 -50.31
N GLY A 23 -5.34 -22.27 -49.70
CA GLY A 23 -3.96 -21.83 -49.51
C GLY A 23 -3.29 -21.20 -50.74
N GLU A 24 -3.98 -21.02 -51.88
CA GLU A 24 -3.43 -20.32 -53.03
C GLU A 24 -3.36 -18.81 -52.77
N ILE A 25 -2.18 -18.21 -53.03
CA ILE A 25 -1.94 -16.77 -52.80
C ILE A 25 -1.78 -16.07 -54.14
N TRP A 26 -2.48 -14.93 -54.32
CA TRP A 26 -2.35 -14.09 -55.51
C TRP A 26 -2.42 -12.59 -55.16
N ILE A 27 -1.99 -11.78 -56.11
CA ILE A 27 -2.19 -10.32 -56.02
C ILE A 27 -3.37 -9.96 -56.91
N ASP A 28 -4.37 -9.35 -56.30
CA ASP A 28 -5.46 -8.71 -57.00
C ASP A 28 -4.93 -7.41 -57.64
N THR A 29 -4.87 -7.38 -59.00
CA THR A 29 -4.29 -6.27 -59.74
C THR A 29 -5.20 -5.03 -59.78
N ASP A 30 -6.49 -5.18 -59.53
CA ASP A 30 -7.43 -4.07 -59.54
C ASP A 30 -7.41 -3.30 -58.23
N THR A 31 -7.18 -4.01 -57.12
CA THR A 31 -7.09 -3.42 -55.78
C THR A 31 -5.67 -3.32 -55.25
N ASN A 32 -4.70 -3.94 -55.93
CA ASN A 32 -3.29 -4.09 -55.46
C ASN A 32 -3.17 -4.81 -54.11
N LEU A 33 -4.11 -5.67 -53.77
CA LEU A 33 -4.13 -6.38 -52.51
C LEU A 33 -3.61 -7.82 -52.68
N LEU A 34 -2.87 -8.28 -51.70
CA LEU A 34 -2.48 -9.69 -51.59
C LEU A 34 -3.65 -10.47 -50.99
N LYS A 35 -4.06 -11.54 -51.67
CA LYS A 35 -5.19 -12.39 -51.30
C LYS A 35 -4.79 -13.84 -51.13
N ILE A 36 -5.49 -14.56 -50.23
CA ILE A 36 -5.38 -15.99 -50.03
C ILE A 36 -6.73 -16.65 -50.25
N SER A 37 -6.75 -17.81 -50.89
CA SER A 37 -7.97 -18.61 -51.04
C SER A 37 -8.18 -19.53 -49.83
N ASP A 38 -9.40 -19.61 -49.36
CA ASP A 38 -9.90 -20.61 -48.42
C ASP A 38 -10.64 -21.77 -49.16
N GLY A 39 -10.53 -21.82 -50.49
CA GLY A 39 -11.16 -22.81 -51.31
C GLY A 39 -12.65 -22.65 -51.53
N THR A 40 -13.29 -21.67 -50.92
CA THR A 40 -14.75 -21.49 -50.89
C THR A 40 -15.24 -20.08 -51.19
N THR A 41 -14.49 -19.08 -50.74
CA THR A 41 -14.87 -17.67 -50.86
C THR A 41 -14.48 -17.09 -52.21
N ALA A 42 -15.47 -16.63 -53.01
CA ALA A 42 -15.19 -15.91 -54.25
C ALA A 42 -14.45 -14.60 -53.97
N GLY A 43 -13.40 -14.34 -54.73
CA GLY A 43 -12.54 -13.18 -54.51
C GLY A 43 -11.45 -13.34 -53.43
N GLY A 44 -11.46 -14.46 -52.67
CA GLY A 44 -10.47 -14.77 -51.62
C GLY A 44 -10.49 -13.81 -50.43
N VAL A 45 -9.66 -14.11 -49.46
CA VAL A 45 -9.47 -13.29 -48.25
C VAL A 45 -8.28 -12.36 -48.45
N VAL A 46 -8.45 -11.09 -48.22
CA VAL A 46 -7.37 -10.09 -48.33
C VAL A 46 -6.35 -10.27 -47.20
N ILE A 47 -5.08 -10.39 -47.56
CA ILE A 47 -3.97 -10.30 -46.60
C ILE A 47 -3.55 -8.84 -46.55
N THR A 48 -4.07 -8.08 -45.60
CA THR A 48 -3.72 -6.65 -45.46
C THR A 48 -2.53 -6.46 -44.54
N THR A 49 -1.66 -5.50 -44.90
CA THR A 49 -0.53 -5.05 -44.09
C THR A 49 -0.87 -3.85 -43.20
N ASP A 50 -2.09 -3.34 -43.30
CA ASP A 50 -2.56 -2.12 -42.66
C ASP A 50 -3.39 -2.31 -41.39
N GLY A 51 -3.27 -3.48 -40.76
CA GLY A 51 -3.88 -3.76 -39.47
C GLY A 51 -5.40 -4.00 -39.47
N ALA A 52 -6.08 -3.86 -40.64
CA ALA A 52 -7.51 -4.10 -40.74
C ALA A 52 -7.85 -5.48 -41.34
N GLY A 53 -7.12 -6.52 -41.00
CA GLY A 53 -7.44 -7.84 -41.56
C GLY A 53 -6.36 -8.89 -41.43
N VAL A 54 -5.52 -8.86 -40.44
CA VAL A 54 -4.76 -10.04 -40.09
C VAL A 54 -5.74 -11.03 -39.49
N ALA A 55 -6.05 -12.09 -40.27
CA ALA A 55 -6.69 -13.26 -39.72
C ALA A 55 -5.82 -13.73 -38.54
N ASN A 56 -6.20 -13.33 -37.48
CA ASN A 56 -5.86 -13.58 -36.12
C ASN A 56 -5.11 -14.81 -35.79
N VAL A 57 -3.91 -14.67 -35.40
CA VAL A 57 -3.49 -15.29 -34.16
C VAL A 57 -4.54 -14.89 -33.10
N ALA A 58 -5.21 -15.86 -32.50
CA ALA A 58 -6.33 -15.65 -31.58
C ALA A 58 -5.99 -14.70 -30.41
N TRP A 59 -5.98 -13.41 -30.67
CA TRP A 59 -6.04 -12.33 -29.71
C TRP A 59 -7.51 -11.90 -29.53
N ALA A 60 -8.43 -12.89 -29.56
CA ALA A 60 -9.86 -12.68 -29.42
C ALA A 60 -10.31 -12.02 -28.11
N ALA A 61 -9.35 -11.54 -27.34
CA ALA A 61 -9.59 -10.82 -26.09
C ALA A 61 -8.93 -9.43 -26.05
N ILE A 62 -8.31 -8.96 -27.13
CA ILE A 62 -7.91 -7.55 -27.23
C ILE A 62 -9.04 -6.82 -27.95
N THR A 63 -10.09 -6.52 -27.23
CA THR A 63 -11.13 -5.63 -27.69
C THR A 63 -10.73 -4.21 -27.36
N ASP A 64 -10.35 -3.47 -28.40
CA ASP A 64 -10.04 -2.05 -28.38
C ASP A 64 -8.63 -1.61 -27.94
N ILE A 65 -7.66 -1.77 -28.85
CA ILE A 65 -6.63 -0.72 -28.98
C ILE A 65 -7.19 0.26 -30.00
N ASN A 66 -8.06 1.16 -29.56
CA ASN A 66 -8.71 2.09 -30.46
C ASN A 66 -7.77 3.22 -30.84
N ASN A 67 -7.32 3.24 -32.10
CA ASN A 67 -6.48 4.28 -32.68
C ASN A 67 -7.27 5.09 -33.72
N ALA A 68 -8.42 5.63 -33.39
CA ALA A 68 -9.08 6.58 -34.28
C ALA A 68 -9.71 7.71 -33.46
N ALA A 69 -9.01 8.83 -33.37
CA ALA A 69 -9.54 10.17 -32.98
C ALA A 69 -10.44 10.24 -31.72
N GLY A 70 -10.42 9.21 -30.87
CA GLY A 70 -11.14 9.12 -29.61
C GLY A 70 -10.20 8.83 -28.42
N PRO A 71 -10.71 8.76 -27.18
CA PRO A 71 -9.89 8.44 -26.02
C PRO A 71 -9.23 7.07 -26.17
N VAL A 72 -7.91 7.02 -26.08
CA VAL A 72 -7.15 5.77 -26.20
C VAL A 72 -7.30 4.99 -24.90
N ASN A 73 -8.04 3.87 -24.94
CA ASN A 73 -8.21 2.94 -23.82
C ASN A 73 -7.55 1.61 -24.14
N VAL A 74 -7.13 0.87 -23.12
CA VAL A 74 -6.65 -0.50 -23.26
C VAL A 74 -7.53 -1.42 -22.43
N ALA A 75 -8.15 -2.43 -23.05
CA ALA A 75 -8.89 -3.47 -22.35
C ALA A 75 -8.42 -4.84 -22.85
N ILE A 76 -7.88 -5.66 -21.96
CA ILE A 76 -7.37 -7.00 -22.28
C ILE A 76 -7.85 -8.00 -21.23
N GLY A 77 -8.68 -8.94 -21.63
CA GLY A 77 -9.23 -9.99 -20.77
C GLY A 77 -10.75 -10.05 -20.79
N GLN A 78 -11.30 -11.13 -20.26
CA GLN A 78 -12.75 -11.31 -20.19
C GLN A 78 -13.36 -10.22 -19.30
N ASP A 79 -14.37 -9.50 -19.80
CA ASP A 79 -15.08 -8.41 -19.12
C ASP A 79 -14.16 -7.27 -18.62
N ALA A 80 -12.96 -7.11 -19.22
CA ALA A 80 -12.09 -5.98 -18.90
C ALA A 80 -12.66 -4.69 -19.50
N GLY A 81 -12.78 -3.61 -18.69
CA GLY A 81 -13.34 -2.33 -19.14
C GLY A 81 -14.75 -2.43 -19.74
N GLU A 82 -15.58 -3.37 -19.29
CA GLU A 82 -16.85 -3.73 -19.92
C GLU A 82 -17.84 -2.56 -19.95
N THR A 83 -17.93 -1.80 -18.86
CA THR A 83 -18.90 -0.71 -18.74
C THR A 83 -18.20 0.57 -18.26
N ASP A 84 -18.43 1.68 -18.94
CA ASP A 84 -17.95 3.02 -18.56
C ASP A 84 -16.42 3.13 -18.34
N GLN A 85 -15.61 2.52 -19.23
CA GLN A 85 -14.18 2.79 -19.25
C GLN A 85 -13.90 4.20 -19.80
N SER A 86 -13.45 5.09 -18.95
CA SER A 86 -13.12 6.48 -19.31
C SER A 86 -11.83 6.59 -20.12
N SER A 87 -11.57 7.78 -20.68
CA SER A 87 -10.42 8.02 -21.56
C SER A 87 -9.05 7.77 -20.90
N LYS A 88 -8.13 7.20 -21.68
CA LYS A 88 -6.74 6.89 -21.28
C LYS A 88 -6.65 5.87 -20.14
N ALA A 89 -7.71 5.08 -19.92
CA ALA A 89 -7.72 4.04 -18.92
C ALA A 89 -7.12 2.73 -19.44
N ILE A 90 -6.49 1.98 -18.56
CA ILE A 90 -5.90 0.67 -18.86
C ILE A 90 -6.56 -0.38 -17.96
N ALA A 91 -7.15 -1.43 -18.58
CA ALA A 91 -7.73 -2.57 -17.91
C ALA A 91 -7.12 -3.87 -18.47
N ILE A 92 -6.35 -4.60 -17.66
CA ILE A 92 -5.70 -5.85 -18.07
C ILE A 92 -5.97 -6.94 -17.05
N GLY A 93 -6.70 -7.98 -17.46
CA GLY A 93 -7.11 -9.10 -16.61
C GLY A 93 -8.60 -9.33 -16.63
N LYS A 94 -9.02 -10.51 -16.19
CA LYS A 94 -10.46 -10.84 -16.11
C LYS A 94 -11.16 -9.87 -15.16
N GLN A 95 -12.20 -9.18 -15.65
CA GLN A 95 -13.00 -8.20 -14.90
C GLN A 95 -12.19 -7.01 -14.33
N ALA A 96 -11.00 -6.73 -14.88
CA ALA A 96 -10.25 -5.54 -14.53
C ALA A 96 -11.01 -4.29 -15.01
N GLY A 97 -11.17 -3.27 -14.15
CA GLY A 97 -11.87 -2.04 -14.47
C GLY A 97 -13.27 -2.25 -15.03
N LYS A 98 -13.99 -3.30 -14.58
CA LYS A 98 -15.19 -3.81 -15.25
C LYS A 98 -16.32 -2.80 -15.35
N THR A 99 -16.69 -2.12 -14.25
CA THR A 99 -17.93 -1.34 -14.23
C THR A 99 -17.70 0.15 -14.50
N THR A 100 -16.94 0.82 -13.66
CA THR A 100 -16.63 2.26 -13.83
C THR A 100 -15.16 2.47 -13.64
N GLN A 101 -14.44 2.74 -14.71
CA GLN A 101 -13.02 3.03 -14.67
C GLN A 101 -12.75 4.49 -15.03
N GLY A 102 -12.19 5.24 -14.09
CA GLY A 102 -11.92 6.68 -14.23
C GLY A 102 -10.85 7.02 -15.26
N THR A 103 -10.84 8.26 -15.70
CA THR A 103 -9.86 8.79 -16.66
C THR A 103 -8.43 8.58 -16.17
N SER A 104 -7.54 8.12 -17.07
CA SER A 104 -6.12 7.91 -16.80
C SER A 104 -5.85 6.92 -15.65
N SER A 105 -6.80 6.05 -15.32
CA SER A 105 -6.62 5.03 -14.29
C SER A 105 -6.03 3.73 -14.86
N ILE A 106 -5.42 2.93 -14.00
CA ILE A 106 -4.79 1.66 -14.35
C ILE A 106 -5.35 0.54 -13.48
N ALA A 107 -5.91 -0.50 -14.12
CA ALA A 107 -6.38 -1.73 -13.48
C ALA A 107 -5.67 -2.94 -14.09
N ILE A 108 -4.79 -3.60 -13.37
CA ILE A 108 -4.04 -4.77 -13.86
C ILE A 108 -4.15 -5.92 -12.86
N GLY A 109 -4.78 -7.01 -13.28
CA GLY A 109 -5.03 -8.21 -12.47
C GLY A 109 -6.50 -8.62 -12.48
N GLU A 110 -6.79 -9.86 -12.10
CA GLU A 110 -8.17 -10.33 -11.99
C GLU A 110 -8.93 -9.48 -10.96
N GLN A 111 -10.07 -8.88 -11.39
CA GLN A 111 -10.92 -8.01 -10.58
C GLN A 111 -10.21 -6.79 -9.96
N ALA A 112 -9.10 -6.35 -10.55
CA ALA A 112 -8.47 -5.10 -10.15
C ALA A 112 -9.37 -3.92 -10.57
N GLY A 113 -9.66 -2.99 -9.65
CA GLY A 113 -10.53 -1.84 -9.92
C GLY A 113 -11.91 -2.21 -10.46
N GLU A 114 -12.47 -3.36 -10.08
CA GLU A 114 -13.64 -3.97 -10.76
C GLU A 114 -14.88 -3.09 -10.76
N THR A 115 -15.25 -2.49 -9.61
CA THR A 115 -16.54 -1.82 -9.49
C THR A 115 -16.46 -0.32 -9.76
N THR A 116 -15.70 0.41 -8.97
CA THR A 116 -15.53 1.86 -9.13
C THR A 116 -14.06 2.23 -8.91
N GLN A 117 -13.39 2.58 -9.98
CA GLN A 117 -12.02 3.07 -9.91
C GLN A 117 -11.97 4.55 -10.26
N GLY A 118 -11.45 5.36 -9.35
CA GLY A 118 -11.37 6.82 -9.50
C GLY A 118 -10.36 7.26 -10.55
N GLU A 119 -10.45 8.53 -10.93
CA GLU A 119 -9.53 9.17 -11.88
C GLU A 119 -8.09 9.10 -11.38
N SER A 120 -7.13 8.87 -12.30
CA SER A 120 -5.69 8.85 -12.02
C SER A 120 -5.29 7.88 -10.88
N SER A 121 -6.10 6.85 -10.64
CA SER A 121 -5.81 5.83 -9.63
C SER A 121 -5.13 4.60 -10.24
N VAL A 122 -4.45 3.84 -9.41
CA VAL A 122 -3.70 2.64 -9.81
C VAL A 122 -4.16 1.45 -8.97
N ALA A 123 -4.58 0.36 -9.64
CA ALA A 123 -4.93 -0.91 -9.04
C ALA A 123 -4.15 -2.05 -9.73
N ILE A 124 -3.14 -2.62 -9.07
CA ILE A 124 -2.30 -3.68 -9.65
C ILE A 124 -2.28 -4.89 -8.71
N GLY A 125 -2.78 -6.01 -9.18
CA GLY A 125 -2.90 -7.27 -8.44
C GLY A 125 -4.33 -7.77 -8.36
N THR A 126 -4.51 -9.06 -8.11
CA THR A 126 -5.85 -9.65 -7.94
C THR A 126 -6.60 -8.95 -6.81
N LEU A 127 -7.84 -8.49 -7.08
CA LEU A 127 -8.69 -7.77 -6.12
C LEU A 127 -8.08 -6.45 -5.59
N ALA A 128 -7.05 -5.89 -6.23
CA ALA A 128 -6.52 -4.58 -5.85
C ALA A 128 -7.56 -3.49 -6.19
N GLY A 129 -7.86 -2.58 -5.25
CA GLY A 129 -8.84 -1.50 -5.45
C GLY A 129 -10.21 -1.99 -5.93
N ASN A 130 -10.63 -3.20 -5.57
CA ASN A 130 -11.73 -3.93 -6.20
C ASN A 130 -13.09 -3.22 -6.15
N VAL A 131 -13.51 -2.71 -4.99
CA VAL A 131 -14.88 -2.21 -4.84
C VAL A 131 -14.98 -0.71 -5.04
N THR A 132 -14.35 0.09 -4.25
CA THR A 132 -14.36 1.56 -4.37
C THR A 132 -12.97 2.10 -4.13
N GLN A 133 -12.32 2.50 -5.19
CA GLN A 133 -11.04 3.19 -5.14
C GLN A 133 -11.26 4.64 -5.56
N THR A 134 -10.94 5.60 -4.69
CA THR A 134 -11.14 7.00 -5.04
C THR A 134 -10.05 7.56 -5.95
N GLN A 135 -10.22 8.80 -6.37
CA GLN A 135 -9.26 9.53 -7.18
C GLN A 135 -7.86 9.57 -6.53
N TYR A 136 -6.81 9.42 -7.34
CA TYR A 136 -5.39 9.43 -6.95
C TYR A 136 -4.96 8.29 -6.00
N ALA A 137 -5.80 7.32 -5.73
CA ALA A 137 -5.45 6.19 -4.88
C ALA A 137 -4.51 5.20 -5.57
N ILE A 138 -3.61 4.60 -4.80
CA ILE A 138 -2.68 3.57 -5.28
C ILE A 138 -2.90 2.28 -4.48
N ALA A 139 -3.23 1.18 -5.19
CA ALA A 139 -3.36 -0.15 -4.65
C ALA A 139 -2.47 -1.12 -5.42
N VAL A 140 -1.42 -1.65 -4.80
CA VAL A 140 -0.50 -2.61 -5.43
C VAL A 140 -0.31 -3.83 -4.56
N GLY A 141 -0.77 -4.97 -5.03
CA GLY A 141 -0.72 -6.26 -4.32
C GLY A 141 -2.08 -6.95 -4.27
N ASN A 142 -2.09 -8.25 -3.97
CA ASN A 142 -3.34 -9.01 -3.84
C ASN A 142 -4.20 -8.43 -2.71
N GLY A 143 -5.44 -8.02 -3.03
CA GLY A 143 -6.37 -7.42 -2.08
C GLY A 143 -5.89 -6.12 -1.42
N ALA A 144 -4.92 -5.42 -2.01
CA ALA A 144 -4.53 -4.10 -1.54
C ALA A 144 -5.66 -3.10 -1.82
N GLY A 145 -6.01 -2.25 -0.84
CA GLY A 145 -7.08 -1.28 -0.97
C GLY A 145 -8.41 -1.87 -1.46
N GLN A 146 -8.71 -3.12 -1.10
CA GLN A 146 -9.78 -3.90 -1.73
C GLN A 146 -11.16 -3.24 -1.61
N THR A 147 -11.47 -2.65 -0.46
CA THR A 147 -12.79 -2.09 -0.18
C THR A 147 -12.68 -0.68 0.38
N ASN A 148 -13.31 0.31 -0.25
CA ASN A 148 -13.35 1.70 0.19
C ASN A 148 -11.96 2.32 0.43
N GLN A 149 -11.10 2.29 -0.60
CA GLN A 149 -9.82 2.97 -0.53
C GLN A 149 -9.97 4.47 -0.85
N GLY A 150 -9.68 5.33 0.11
CA GLY A 150 -9.53 6.77 -0.09
C GLY A 150 -8.29 7.12 -0.93
N ALA A 151 -8.02 8.40 -1.14
CA ALA A 151 -6.87 8.91 -1.90
C ALA A 151 -5.53 8.62 -1.18
N GLY A 152 -5.28 7.36 -0.85
CA GLY A 152 -4.14 6.87 -0.10
C GLY A 152 -3.31 5.85 -0.88
N ILE A 153 -2.29 5.34 -0.22
CA ILE A 153 -1.37 4.33 -0.77
C ILE A 153 -1.53 3.01 -0.01
N ALA A 154 -1.82 1.93 -0.72
CA ALA A 154 -1.87 0.57 -0.20
C ALA A 154 -0.92 -0.32 -1.02
N ILE A 155 0.23 -0.71 -0.47
CA ILE A 155 1.22 -1.55 -1.16
C ILE A 155 1.53 -2.79 -0.34
N GLY A 156 1.27 -3.96 -0.89
CA GLY A 156 1.45 -5.25 -0.24
C GLY A 156 0.14 -6.04 -0.13
N MET A 157 0.26 -7.34 0.12
CA MET A 157 -0.91 -8.21 0.23
C MET A 157 -1.80 -7.77 1.40
N HIS A 158 -3.09 -7.48 1.10
CA HIS A 158 -4.11 -7.00 2.04
C HIS A 158 -3.73 -5.70 2.79
N SER A 159 -2.80 -4.89 2.25
CA SER A 159 -2.53 -3.57 2.78
C SER A 159 -3.72 -2.64 2.54
N GLY A 160 -4.10 -1.84 3.53
CA GLY A 160 -5.25 -0.93 3.42
C GLY A 160 -6.53 -1.61 2.95
N LYS A 161 -6.70 -2.92 3.25
CA LYS A 161 -7.70 -3.76 2.60
C LYS A 161 -9.12 -3.23 2.76
N ASP A 162 -9.52 -2.86 3.96
CA ASP A 162 -10.87 -2.47 4.31
C ASP A 162 -10.88 -1.07 4.94
N ASN A 163 -11.56 -0.10 4.31
CA ASN A 163 -11.76 1.26 4.84
C ASN A 163 -10.45 2.03 5.11
N GLN A 164 -9.58 2.14 4.11
CA GLN A 164 -8.46 3.08 4.17
C GLN A 164 -8.96 4.50 3.84
N SER A 165 -8.95 5.39 4.82
CA SER A 165 -9.38 6.77 4.63
C SER A 165 -8.37 7.61 3.83
N GLY A 166 -8.80 8.79 3.37
CA GLY A 166 -7.99 9.66 2.51
C GLY A 166 -6.59 9.94 3.05
N ASN A 167 -5.60 9.95 2.17
CA ASN A 167 -4.18 10.21 2.44
C ASN A 167 -3.51 9.24 3.44
N GLY A 168 -4.14 8.08 3.73
CA GLY A 168 -3.52 7.02 4.51
C GLY A 168 -2.43 6.29 3.72
N ILE A 169 -1.36 5.85 4.38
CA ILE A 169 -0.28 5.07 3.77
C ILE A 169 -0.20 3.71 4.48
N GLY A 170 -0.45 2.63 3.73
CA GLY A 170 -0.25 1.25 4.16
C GLY A 170 0.80 0.56 3.28
N ILE A 171 1.93 0.16 3.83
CA ILE A 171 2.98 -0.53 3.08
C ILE A 171 3.45 -1.77 3.83
N GLY A 172 3.19 -2.94 3.30
CA GLY A 172 3.55 -4.23 3.88
C GLY A 172 2.36 -5.20 3.98
N PHE A 173 2.64 -6.44 4.36
CA PHE A 173 1.63 -7.46 4.57
C PHE A 173 0.63 -7.04 5.65
N GLU A 174 -0.66 -6.93 5.29
CA GLU A 174 -1.74 -6.49 6.19
C GLU A 174 -1.47 -5.15 6.94
N ALA A 175 -0.64 -4.27 6.39
CA ALA A 175 -0.44 -2.93 6.96
C ALA A 175 -1.70 -2.08 6.78
N GLY A 176 -2.20 -1.45 7.85
CA GLY A 176 -3.43 -0.64 7.84
C GLY A 176 -4.66 -1.41 7.38
N LYS A 177 -4.73 -2.73 7.63
CA LYS A 177 -5.66 -3.63 6.95
C LYS A 177 -7.14 -3.29 7.13
N THR A 178 -7.59 -3.01 8.36
CA THR A 178 -9.04 -2.95 8.61
C THR A 178 -9.58 -1.53 8.62
N THR A 179 -9.09 -0.68 9.48
CA THR A 179 -9.49 0.73 9.56
C THR A 179 -8.26 1.60 9.72
N GLN A 180 -7.88 2.28 8.66
CA GLN A 180 -6.83 3.27 8.71
C GLN A 180 -7.45 4.66 8.50
N SER A 181 -7.38 5.49 9.52
CA SER A 181 -7.94 6.85 9.47
C SER A 181 -7.09 7.80 8.62
N GLN A 182 -7.58 9.02 8.41
CA GLN A 182 -6.89 10.03 7.60
C GLN A 182 -5.46 10.28 8.08
N HIS A 183 -4.55 10.46 7.13
CA HIS A 183 -3.14 10.75 7.38
C HIS A 183 -2.41 9.71 8.23
N GLY A 184 -3.01 8.52 8.44
CA GLY A 184 -2.35 7.41 9.14
C GLY A 184 -1.23 6.81 8.29
N VAL A 185 -0.08 6.50 8.91
CA VAL A 185 1.06 5.85 8.26
C VAL A 185 1.30 4.49 8.91
N ALA A 186 1.16 3.41 8.12
CA ALA A 186 1.41 2.02 8.53
C ALA A 186 2.48 1.39 7.62
N ILE A 187 3.69 1.20 8.10
CA ILE A 187 4.79 0.62 7.31
C ILE A 187 5.39 -0.59 8.02
N GLY A 188 5.28 -1.74 7.42
CA GLY A 188 5.76 -3.02 7.97
C GLY A 188 4.65 -4.06 8.07
N ALA A 189 5.03 -5.33 8.21
CA ALA A 189 4.05 -6.41 8.34
C ALA A 189 3.19 -6.22 9.60
N LEU A 190 1.85 -6.20 9.41
CA LEU A 190 0.86 -6.04 10.48
C LEU A 190 0.94 -4.69 11.24
N ALA A 191 1.63 -3.68 10.68
CA ALA A 191 1.66 -2.34 11.24
C ALA A 191 0.27 -1.70 11.12
N GLY A 192 -0.23 -1.06 12.19
CA GLY A 192 -1.55 -0.41 12.21
C GLY A 192 -2.69 -1.32 11.74
N LYS A 193 -2.59 -2.64 11.96
CA LYS A 193 -3.45 -3.62 11.27
C LYS A 193 -4.93 -3.44 11.49
N THR A 194 -5.38 -3.20 12.74
CA THR A 194 -6.81 -3.25 13.04
C THR A 194 -7.44 -1.86 13.07
N THR A 195 -7.03 -1.02 13.98
CA THR A 195 -7.53 0.36 14.08
C THR A 195 -6.36 1.31 14.21
N GLN A 196 -6.16 2.12 13.21
CA GLN A 196 -5.15 3.17 13.23
C GLN A 196 -5.81 4.54 13.21
N GLY A 197 -5.57 5.32 14.26
CA GLY A 197 -6.15 6.64 14.46
C GLY A 197 -5.63 7.69 13.49
N GLU A 198 -6.31 8.82 13.43
CA GLU A 198 -5.95 9.95 12.58
C GLU A 198 -4.56 10.49 12.92
N SER A 199 -3.78 10.80 11.87
CA SER A 199 -2.44 11.36 12.00
C SER A 199 -1.49 10.53 12.87
N SER A 200 -1.73 9.21 12.96
CA SER A 200 -0.86 8.31 13.71
C SER A 200 0.18 7.63 12.83
N VAL A 201 1.29 7.22 13.42
CA VAL A 201 2.41 6.58 12.72
C VAL A 201 2.72 5.22 13.34
N ALA A 202 2.68 4.15 12.54
CA ALA A 202 3.06 2.80 12.91
C ALA A 202 4.15 2.28 11.95
N ILE A 203 5.39 2.20 12.39
CA ILE A 203 6.52 1.74 11.56
C ILE A 203 7.25 0.58 12.22
N GLY A 204 7.23 -0.57 11.59
CA GLY A 204 7.83 -1.80 12.09
C GLY A 204 6.84 -2.97 12.16
N ARG A 205 7.36 -4.18 12.29
CA ARG A 205 6.51 -5.38 12.38
C ARG A 205 5.61 -5.31 13.62
N GLN A 206 4.28 -5.34 13.41
CA GLN A 206 3.27 -5.27 14.47
C GLN A 206 3.30 -3.96 15.31
N ALA A 207 3.90 -2.89 14.79
CA ALA A 207 3.80 -1.58 15.44
C ALA A 207 2.35 -1.09 15.39
N GLY A 208 1.80 -0.57 16.47
CA GLY A 208 0.42 -0.10 16.57
C GLY A 208 -0.62 -1.10 16.09
N GLN A 209 -0.38 -2.41 16.26
CA GLN A 209 -1.11 -3.46 15.53
C GLN A 209 -2.62 -3.47 15.81
N THR A 210 -3.04 -3.32 17.04
CA THR A 210 -4.46 -3.54 17.39
C THR A 210 -5.24 -2.23 17.49
N THR A 211 -4.90 -1.37 18.42
CA THR A 211 -5.54 -0.07 18.60
C THR A 211 -4.48 1.00 18.79
N GLN A 212 -4.30 1.80 17.78
CA GLN A 212 -3.44 2.97 17.84
C GLN A 212 -4.33 4.21 17.75
N SER A 213 -4.35 5.03 18.79
CA SER A 213 -5.19 6.22 18.84
C SER A 213 -4.63 7.40 18.05
N THR A 214 -5.38 8.48 17.99
CA THR A 214 -5.06 9.69 17.23
C THR A 214 -3.73 10.32 17.65
N GLN A 215 -2.96 10.78 16.67
CA GLN A 215 -1.70 11.51 16.85
C GLN A 215 -0.64 10.73 17.65
N SER A 216 -0.72 9.41 17.68
CA SER A 216 0.25 8.57 18.37
C SER A 216 1.34 8.05 17.44
N VAL A 217 2.51 7.74 17.97
CA VAL A 217 3.69 7.26 17.24
C VAL A 217 4.15 5.93 17.79
N ALA A 218 4.23 4.91 16.95
CA ALA A 218 4.77 3.59 17.26
C ALA A 218 5.85 3.22 16.25
N ILE A 219 7.12 3.23 16.66
CA ILE A 219 8.26 2.91 15.79
C ILE A 219 9.11 1.80 16.39
N GLY A 220 9.19 0.68 15.73
CA GLY A 220 9.92 -0.51 16.16
C GLY A 220 9.06 -1.76 16.18
N GLN A 221 9.69 -2.92 16.31
CA GLN A 221 8.97 -4.19 16.40
C GLN A 221 8.06 -4.19 17.63
N GLN A 222 6.75 -4.39 17.44
CA GLN A 222 5.73 -4.45 18.49
C GLN A 222 5.69 -3.19 19.39
N ALA A 223 6.19 -2.05 18.93
CA ALA A 223 6.00 -0.78 19.62
C ALA A 223 4.50 -0.41 19.61
N GLY A 224 3.95 -0.02 20.74
CA GLY A 224 2.53 0.33 20.89
C GLY A 224 1.57 -0.76 20.37
N GLN A 225 1.92 -2.05 20.50
CA GLN A 225 1.28 -3.12 19.75
C GLN A 225 -0.21 -3.26 20.05
N THR A 226 -0.61 -3.25 21.32
CA THR A 226 -1.99 -3.61 21.68
C THR A 226 -2.89 -2.39 21.82
N THR A 227 -2.61 -1.53 22.78
CA THR A 227 -3.37 -0.31 23.01
C THR A 227 -2.43 0.86 23.23
N GLN A 228 -2.39 1.73 22.25
CA GLN A 228 -1.62 2.97 22.35
C GLN A 228 -2.59 4.15 22.38
N SER A 229 -2.60 4.89 23.48
CA SER A 229 -3.53 6.00 23.69
C SER A 229 -3.14 7.26 22.92
N GLU A 230 -3.98 8.30 22.99
CA GLU A 230 -3.84 9.54 22.23
C GLU A 230 -2.52 10.26 22.53
N LYS A 231 -1.88 10.79 21.50
CA LYS A 231 -0.66 11.61 21.59
C LYS A 231 0.53 10.92 22.28
N SER A 232 0.49 9.59 22.40
CA SER A 232 1.57 8.84 23.01
C SER A 232 2.68 8.48 22.01
N VAL A 233 3.89 8.26 22.50
CA VAL A 233 5.08 7.95 21.71
C VAL A 233 5.72 6.66 22.20
N ALA A 234 5.85 5.66 21.33
CA ALA A 234 6.53 4.40 21.58
C ALA A 234 7.63 4.19 20.51
N ILE A 235 8.90 4.32 20.89
CA ILE A 235 10.03 4.17 19.97
C ILE A 235 11.03 3.13 20.50
N GLY A 236 11.23 2.08 19.78
CA GLY A 236 12.09 0.96 20.11
C GLY A 236 11.33 -0.37 20.16
N PRO A 237 12.03 -1.52 20.04
CA PRO A 237 11.38 -2.81 20.14
C PRO A 237 10.63 -2.97 21.46
N PHE A 238 9.33 -3.36 21.39
CA PHE A 238 8.45 -3.58 22.54
C PHE A 238 8.21 -2.34 23.43
N ALA A 239 8.57 -1.13 22.98
CA ALA A 239 8.25 0.09 23.71
C ALA A 239 6.72 0.30 23.75
N GLY A 240 6.15 0.59 24.94
CA GLY A 240 4.72 0.78 25.13
C GLY A 240 3.86 -0.37 24.59
N MET A 241 4.34 -1.62 24.63
CA MET A 241 3.81 -2.73 23.87
C MET A 241 2.34 -3.07 24.21
N THR A 242 1.99 -3.16 25.47
CA THR A 242 0.68 -3.67 25.87
C THR A 242 -0.35 -2.56 26.02
N THR A 243 -0.14 -1.67 26.98
CA THR A 243 -1.01 -0.52 27.22
C THR A 243 -0.16 0.70 27.50
N GLN A 244 -0.26 1.68 26.65
CA GLN A 244 0.43 2.95 26.83
C GLN A 244 -0.61 4.05 27.06
N GLY A 245 -0.48 4.77 28.17
CA GLY A 245 -1.38 5.83 28.58
C GLY A 245 -1.36 7.06 27.68
N ASP A 246 -2.31 7.96 27.90
CA ASP A 246 -2.45 9.22 27.16
C ASP A 246 -1.21 10.12 27.35
N ARG A 247 -0.69 10.67 26.27
CA ARG A 247 0.52 11.52 26.27
C ARG A 247 1.76 10.88 26.89
N ALA A 248 1.80 9.55 27.02
CA ALA A 248 2.96 8.86 27.57
C ALA A 248 4.08 8.73 26.54
N VAL A 249 5.33 8.70 27.01
CA VAL A 249 6.53 8.56 26.17
C VAL A 249 7.31 7.33 26.60
N ALA A 250 7.56 6.41 25.68
CA ALA A 250 8.37 5.22 25.87
C ALA A 250 9.46 5.14 24.78
N ILE A 251 10.71 5.34 25.13
CA ILE A 251 11.83 5.32 24.17
C ILE A 251 12.92 4.36 24.64
N GLY A 252 13.13 3.30 23.90
CA GLY A 252 14.12 2.25 24.20
C GLY A 252 13.51 0.85 24.18
N HIS A 253 14.34 -0.18 24.14
CA HIS A 253 13.89 -1.57 24.20
C HIS A 253 13.13 -1.85 25.51
N ASN A 254 11.90 -2.36 25.44
CA ASN A 254 11.00 -2.58 26.57
C ASN A 254 10.72 -1.34 27.45
N ALA A 255 10.96 -0.12 26.98
CA ALA A 255 10.58 1.06 27.75
C ALA A 255 9.04 1.14 27.86
N GLY A 256 8.51 1.36 29.05
CA GLY A 256 7.06 1.43 29.30
C GLY A 256 6.28 0.23 28.75
N LYS A 257 6.89 -0.94 28.70
CA LYS A 257 6.42 -2.09 27.92
C LYS A 257 5.00 -2.52 28.30
N ASP A 258 4.72 -2.71 29.57
CA ASP A 258 3.45 -3.21 30.09
C ASP A 258 2.82 -2.20 31.04
N ASN A 259 1.65 -1.67 30.70
CA ASN A 259 0.85 -0.75 31.53
C ASN A 259 1.58 0.54 31.92
N GLN A 260 2.02 1.31 30.92
CA GLN A 260 2.56 2.65 31.18
C GLN A 260 1.41 3.64 31.45
N GLY A 261 1.45 4.34 32.56
CA GLY A 261 0.42 5.30 32.96
C GLY A 261 0.41 6.59 32.11
N ASP A 262 -0.67 7.36 32.25
CA ASP A 262 -0.84 8.62 31.54
C ASP A 262 0.29 9.61 31.83
N LYS A 263 0.76 10.33 30.82
CA LYS A 263 1.84 11.33 30.91
C LYS A 263 3.15 10.80 31.49
N ALA A 264 3.29 9.47 31.61
CA ALA A 264 4.52 8.87 32.09
C ALA A 264 5.63 8.93 31.03
N VAL A 265 6.86 9.11 31.45
CA VAL A 265 8.04 9.15 30.57
C VAL A 265 8.99 8.01 30.94
N ALA A 266 9.29 7.12 30.01
CA ALA A 266 10.23 6.02 30.13
C ALA A 266 11.30 6.13 29.04
N ILE A 267 12.55 6.39 29.40
CA ILE A 267 13.66 6.51 28.45
C ILE A 267 14.79 5.56 28.85
N GLY A 268 15.19 4.72 27.91
CA GLY A 268 16.25 3.73 28.07
C GLY A 268 15.73 2.30 28.15
N THR A 269 16.62 1.33 28.00
CA THR A 269 16.29 -0.09 28.03
C THR A 269 15.66 -0.49 29.37
N ASN A 270 14.48 -1.15 29.31
CA ASN A 270 13.71 -1.59 30.48
C ASN A 270 13.37 -0.46 31.49
N ALA A 271 13.30 0.80 31.05
CA ALA A 271 12.79 1.89 31.85
C ALA A 271 11.28 1.79 32.04
N GLY A 272 10.78 1.77 33.28
CA GLY A 272 9.36 1.65 33.57
C GLY A 272 8.69 0.46 32.88
N ALA A 273 9.40 -0.66 32.78
CA ALA A 273 8.99 -1.78 31.91
C ALA A 273 7.66 -2.38 32.31
N THR A 274 7.28 -2.33 33.58
CA THR A 274 6.04 -2.92 34.10
C THR A 274 5.33 -1.95 35.04
N ASN A 275 4.05 -1.66 34.81
CA ASN A 275 3.20 -0.86 35.68
C ASN A 275 3.78 0.50 36.07
N GLN A 276 4.37 1.22 35.12
CA GLN A 276 4.85 2.57 35.37
C GLN A 276 3.67 3.49 35.73
N ALA A 277 3.78 4.17 36.87
CA ALA A 277 2.71 5.04 37.36
C ALA A 277 2.52 6.30 36.49
N ALA A 278 1.32 6.84 36.49
CA ALA A 278 1.01 8.10 35.81
C ALA A 278 1.88 9.28 36.32
N ASN A 279 2.13 10.24 35.45
CA ASN A 279 2.92 11.44 35.73
C ASN A 279 4.35 11.16 36.21
N SER A 280 4.87 9.93 36.08
CA SER A 280 6.18 9.57 36.54
C SER A 280 7.25 9.60 35.42
N ILE A 281 8.49 9.86 35.78
CA ILE A 281 9.63 9.88 34.87
C ILE A 281 10.64 8.80 35.25
N VAL A 282 11.00 7.94 34.31
CA VAL A 282 12.08 6.95 34.46
C VAL A 282 13.12 7.14 33.37
N ILE A 283 14.36 7.44 33.76
CA ILE A 283 15.50 7.43 32.82
C ILE A 283 16.46 6.31 33.26
N ASN A 284 16.69 5.33 32.37
CA ASN A 284 17.46 4.13 32.70
C ASN A 284 18.57 3.84 31.68
N ALA A 285 19.81 3.93 32.11
CA ALA A 285 20.97 3.54 31.30
C ALA A 285 21.65 2.25 31.80
N THR A 286 21.05 1.52 32.75
CA THR A 286 21.67 0.30 33.32
C THR A 286 21.36 -0.95 32.49
N GLY A 287 20.30 -0.94 31.69
CA GLY A 287 19.80 -2.12 31.01
C GLY A 287 18.99 -3.08 31.89
N LEU A 288 19.05 -2.96 33.20
CA LEU A 288 18.24 -3.72 34.14
C LEU A 288 16.84 -3.10 34.25
N ALA A 289 15.84 -3.85 34.66
CA ALA A 289 14.51 -3.30 34.88
C ALA A 289 14.50 -2.24 35.98
N VAL A 290 13.90 -1.10 35.68
CA VAL A 290 13.67 -0.03 36.63
C VAL A 290 12.19 0.29 36.66
N GLU A 291 11.49 -0.22 37.63
CA GLU A 291 10.07 -0.01 37.84
C GLU A 291 9.82 1.29 38.62
N ASN A 292 8.71 1.96 38.33
CA ASN A 292 8.26 3.10 39.09
C ASN A 292 6.74 3.08 39.25
N VAL A 293 6.30 2.55 40.36
CA VAL A 293 4.87 2.41 40.70
C VAL A 293 4.29 3.59 41.48
N GLN A 294 5.12 4.60 41.75
CA GLN A 294 4.71 5.81 42.46
C GLN A 294 4.37 6.91 41.45
N PRO A 295 3.16 7.46 41.49
CA PRO A 295 2.84 8.62 40.66
C PRO A 295 3.63 9.86 41.05
N ASP A 296 3.71 10.83 40.17
CA ASP A 296 4.35 12.14 40.41
C ASP A 296 5.80 12.03 40.90
N SER A 297 6.57 11.08 40.38
CA SER A 297 7.90 10.77 40.85
C SER A 297 8.94 10.72 39.71
N PHE A 298 10.21 10.95 40.08
CA PHE A 298 11.33 10.95 39.16
C PHE A 298 12.38 9.90 39.57
N VAL A 299 12.71 8.99 38.69
CA VAL A 299 13.72 7.95 38.87
C VAL A 299 14.75 8.00 37.78
N VAL A 300 16.02 8.08 38.13
CA VAL A 300 17.15 8.01 37.19
C VAL A 300 18.16 6.97 37.63
N LYS A 301 18.67 6.14 36.73
CA LYS A 301 19.74 5.15 36.97
C LYS A 301 20.70 5.07 35.77
N PRO A 302 22.01 4.88 36.03
CA PRO A 302 22.66 4.88 37.34
C PRO A 302 22.85 6.30 37.90
N VAL A 303 22.78 6.43 39.19
CA VAL A 303 23.34 7.57 39.93
C VAL A 303 24.56 7.07 40.66
N ARG A 304 25.69 7.76 40.48
CA ARG A 304 26.94 7.37 41.16
C ARG A 304 26.78 7.55 42.69
N ASN A 305 26.88 6.47 43.41
CA ASN A 305 26.91 6.53 44.86
C ASN A 305 28.36 6.81 45.34
N VAL A 306 28.53 7.87 46.15
CA VAL A 306 29.79 8.21 46.80
C VAL A 306 29.54 8.15 48.31
N ALA A 307 30.14 7.15 48.97
CA ALA A 307 30.06 7.03 50.43
C ALA A 307 30.90 8.10 51.11
N GLY A 308 30.37 8.72 52.18
CA GLY A 308 31.08 9.72 52.97
C GLY A 308 30.75 11.18 52.65
N THR A 309 31.67 12.08 52.93
CA THR A 309 31.52 13.52 52.64
C THR A 309 31.56 13.77 51.12
N LEU A 310 30.84 14.79 50.68
CA LEU A 310 30.88 15.19 49.27
C LEU A 310 32.33 15.44 48.82
N PRO A 311 32.77 14.85 47.70
CA PRO A 311 34.09 15.14 47.16
C PRO A 311 34.22 16.62 46.81
N THR A 312 35.46 17.13 46.84
CA THR A 312 35.76 18.51 46.42
C THR A 312 35.22 18.80 45.02
N GLY A 313 34.48 19.90 44.87
CA GLY A 313 33.88 20.30 43.60
C GLY A 313 32.46 19.75 43.35
N PHE A 314 31.88 19.04 44.33
CA PHE A 314 30.47 18.63 44.27
C PHE A 314 29.61 19.47 45.23
N SER A 315 28.41 19.79 44.82
CA SER A 315 27.42 20.54 45.59
C SER A 315 26.19 19.68 45.91
N GLN A 316 25.48 20.00 46.96
CA GLN A 316 24.19 19.38 47.25
C GLN A 316 23.12 19.89 46.28
N VAL A 317 22.23 19.02 45.90
CA VAL A 317 21.04 19.34 45.07
C VAL A 317 19.81 19.40 45.96
N ALA A 318 19.09 20.50 45.92
CA ALA A 318 17.76 20.61 46.50
C ALA A 318 16.68 20.63 45.41
N TYR A 319 15.52 20.07 45.73
CA TYR A 319 14.36 20.05 44.84
C TYR A 319 13.24 20.94 45.39
N ASN A 320 12.73 21.83 44.56
CA ASN A 320 11.57 22.65 44.90
C ASN A 320 10.29 21.95 44.37
N PRO A 321 9.43 21.39 45.25
CA PRO A 321 8.23 20.67 44.80
C PRO A 321 7.16 21.56 44.21
N THR A 322 7.20 22.88 44.44
CA THR A 322 6.23 23.82 43.86
C THR A 322 6.56 24.17 42.39
N THR A 323 7.84 24.42 42.10
CA THR A 323 8.29 24.82 40.77
C THR A 323 8.81 23.66 39.94
N GLY A 324 9.12 22.52 40.55
CA GLY A 324 9.79 21.38 39.89
C GLY A 324 11.29 21.63 39.62
N GLU A 325 11.87 22.66 40.20
CA GLU A 325 13.23 23.07 39.93
C GLU A 325 14.25 22.34 40.83
N PHE A 326 15.32 21.87 40.22
CA PHE A 326 16.51 21.41 40.92
C PHE A 326 17.54 22.55 41.01
N ILE A 327 17.96 22.88 42.22
CA ILE A 327 19.01 23.87 42.47
C ILE A 327 20.17 23.22 43.19
N TYR A 328 21.37 23.77 43.07
CA TYR A 328 22.53 23.36 43.88
C TYR A 328 22.94 24.48 44.80
N TYR A 329 23.42 24.07 45.96
CA TYR A 329 24.09 25.00 46.89
C TYR A 329 25.58 24.90 46.65
N GLY A 330 26.20 26.03 46.30
CA GLY A 330 27.65 26.19 46.16
C GLY A 330 28.31 26.63 47.40
#